data_3824c7f3e4072473abeda25f045407c5
#
_entry.id   3824c7f3e4072473abeda25f045407c5
#
_cell.length_a   1.000
_cell.length_b   1.000
_cell.length_c   1.000
_cell.angle_alpha   90.00
_cell.angle_beta   90.00
_cell.angle_gamma   90.00
#
_symmetry.space_group_name_H-M   'P 1'
#
loop_
_entity.id
_entity.type
_entity.pdbx_description
1 polymer ?
#
loop_
_entity_poly.entity_id
_entity_poly.type
_entity_poly.pdbx_seq_one_letter_code
_entity_poly.pdbx_strand_id
1 'polypeptide(L)'
;MKYLRYLGLPILVVIGIYFTAKGQYWAWVYLLLLDFIIIGGDAFLGDDRSTPKYQYPSILTLLLFINLPLIFLLVCISTYMAGNVSSPILEQTVLALTGLDIAVTRNGTELWHLAGFVFAGGLLIGSAATVPGHELVHHKKKRLDWFMGNWMMAFTWDSAFAIEHVQGHHKNVGLSSD
;
A
#
# COMPACT_ATOMS: atom_id res chain seq x y z
N MET A 1 6.17 -5.57 21.90
CA MET A 1 5.16 -4.56 21.50
C MET A 1 5.68 -3.42 20.61
N LYS A 2 6.95 -2.96 20.72
CA LYS A 2 7.46 -1.82 19.91
C LYS A 2 7.35 -1.98 18.39
N TYR A 3 7.49 -3.20 17.86
CA TYR A 3 7.42 -3.49 16.42
C TYR A 3 5.99 -3.58 15.89
N LEU A 4 5.01 -3.91 16.74
CA LEU A 4 3.61 -4.13 16.31
C LEU A 4 2.94 -2.87 15.75
N ARG A 5 3.37 -1.69 16.18
CA ARG A 5 2.86 -0.41 15.65
C ARG A 5 3.07 -0.27 14.13
N TYR A 6 4.11 -0.90 13.58
CA TYR A 6 4.43 -0.85 12.16
C TYR A 6 3.66 -1.89 11.32
N LEU A 7 2.87 -2.76 11.96
CA LEU A 7 1.94 -3.66 11.27
C LEU A 7 0.65 -2.97 10.85
N GLY A 8 0.36 -1.79 11.39
CA GLY A 8 -0.90 -1.09 11.10
C GLY A 8 -1.15 -0.91 9.61
N LEU A 9 -0.15 -0.40 8.89
CA LEU A 9 -0.28 -0.17 7.45
C LEU A 9 -0.42 -1.47 6.64
N PRO A 10 0.42 -2.51 6.79
CA PRO A 10 0.18 -3.81 6.16
C PRO A 10 -1.19 -4.41 6.46
N ILE A 11 -1.69 -4.29 7.69
CA ILE A 11 -3.02 -4.78 8.06
C ILE A 11 -4.11 -4.01 7.30
N LEU A 12 -4.00 -2.68 7.20
CA LEU A 12 -4.94 -1.87 6.43
C LEU A 12 -4.94 -2.28 4.95
N VAL A 13 -3.77 -2.55 4.35
CA VAL A 13 -3.69 -3.04 2.97
C VAL A 13 -4.39 -4.39 2.82
N VAL A 14 -4.17 -5.35 3.73
CA VAL A 14 -4.85 -6.66 3.71
C VAL A 14 -6.37 -6.51 3.82
N ILE A 15 -6.84 -5.65 4.70
CA ILE A 15 -8.27 -5.34 4.84
C ILE A 15 -8.79 -4.72 3.53
N GLY A 16 -8.04 -3.79 2.91
CA GLY A 16 -8.39 -3.18 1.63
C GLY A 16 -8.50 -4.18 0.49
N ILE A 17 -7.55 -5.13 0.41
CA ILE A 17 -7.60 -6.24 -0.56
C ILE A 17 -8.89 -7.05 -0.38
N TYR A 18 -9.25 -7.37 0.87
CA TYR A 18 -10.48 -8.11 1.16
C TYR A 18 -11.74 -7.33 0.74
N PHE A 19 -11.84 -6.05 1.06
CA PHE A 19 -12.98 -5.22 0.68
C PHE A 19 -13.04 -5.00 -0.85
N THR A 20 -11.90 -4.88 -1.53
CA THR A 20 -11.83 -4.85 -2.99
C THR A 20 -12.36 -6.16 -3.59
N ALA A 21 -11.95 -7.31 -3.07
CA ALA A 21 -12.42 -8.63 -3.51
C ALA A 21 -13.92 -8.85 -3.26
N LYS A 22 -14.50 -8.24 -2.21
CA LYS A 22 -15.96 -8.23 -2.00
C LYS A 22 -16.73 -7.49 -3.09
N GLY A 23 -16.07 -6.60 -3.82
CA GLY A 23 -16.69 -5.87 -4.93
C GLY A 23 -17.79 -4.90 -4.52
N GLN A 24 -18.61 -4.48 -5.50
CA GLN A 24 -19.76 -3.62 -5.29
C GLN A 24 -19.40 -2.37 -4.45
N TYR A 25 -20.27 -1.92 -3.56
CA TYR A 25 -20.09 -0.74 -2.71
C TYR A 25 -19.02 -0.91 -1.60
N TRP A 26 -18.45 -2.11 -1.42
CA TRP A 26 -17.54 -2.38 -0.30
C TRP A 26 -16.24 -1.57 -0.35
N ALA A 27 -15.76 -1.19 -1.53
CA ALA A 27 -14.61 -0.30 -1.63
C ALA A 27 -14.90 1.12 -1.09
N TRP A 28 -16.13 1.61 -1.27
CA TRP A 28 -16.58 2.87 -0.67
C TRP A 28 -16.69 2.77 0.86
N VAL A 29 -17.22 1.67 1.36
CA VAL A 29 -17.26 1.40 2.82
C VAL A 29 -15.84 1.41 3.38
N TYR A 30 -14.91 0.78 2.67
CA TYR A 30 -13.52 0.75 3.10
C TYR A 30 -12.85 2.13 3.04
N LEU A 31 -13.11 2.92 2.00
CA LEU A 31 -12.61 4.30 1.91
C LEU A 31 -13.06 5.14 3.12
N LEU A 32 -14.35 5.09 3.45
CA LEU A 32 -14.88 5.79 4.63
C LEU A 32 -14.24 5.30 5.94
N LEU A 33 -13.97 3.99 6.05
CA LEU A 33 -13.27 3.43 7.20
C LEU A 33 -11.84 3.94 7.29
N LEU A 34 -11.10 4.02 6.16
CA LEU A 34 -9.75 4.58 6.11
C LEU A 34 -9.74 6.04 6.53
N ASP A 35 -10.63 6.85 5.96
CA ASP A 35 -10.74 8.27 6.30
C ASP A 35 -11.04 8.45 7.78
N PHE A 36 -11.95 7.65 8.33
CA PHE A 36 -12.26 7.68 9.76
C PHE A 36 -11.05 7.30 10.62
N ILE A 37 -10.28 6.28 10.24
CA ILE A 37 -9.07 5.86 10.96
C ILE A 37 -7.99 6.95 10.89
N ILE A 38 -7.77 7.54 9.71
CA ILE A 38 -6.74 8.57 9.52
C ILE A 38 -7.11 9.85 10.26
N ILE A 39 -8.30 10.39 9.97
CA ILE A 39 -8.76 11.66 10.56
C ILE A 39 -9.02 11.50 12.06
N GLY A 40 -9.68 10.41 12.45
CA GLY A 40 -9.97 10.12 13.86
C GLY A 40 -8.69 9.80 14.64
N GLY A 41 -7.75 9.06 14.03
CA GLY A 41 -6.45 8.80 14.63
C GLY A 41 -5.68 10.08 14.91
N ASP A 42 -5.60 10.97 13.94
CA ASP A 42 -4.93 12.27 14.09
C ASP A 42 -5.62 13.14 15.14
N ALA A 43 -6.96 13.19 15.14
CA ALA A 43 -7.71 14.02 16.07
C ALA A 43 -7.67 13.53 17.53
N PHE A 44 -7.63 12.21 17.77
CA PHE A 44 -7.85 11.65 19.10
C PHE A 44 -6.61 11.00 19.75
N LEU A 45 -5.62 10.54 18.98
CA LEU A 45 -4.46 9.83 19.52
C LEU A 45 -3.29 10.75 19.92
N GLY A 46 -3.24 11.97 19.36
CA GLY A 46 -2.15 12.92 19.61
C GLY A 46 -0.79 12.44 19.09
N ASP A 47 0.26 13.23 19.35
CA ASP A 47 1.61 12.95 18.85
C ASP A 47 2.34 11.89 19.68
N ASP A 48 2.86 10.85 19.06
CA ASP A 48 3.83 9.95 19.69
C ASP A 48 5.24 10.57 19.64
N ARG A 49 5.65 11.22 20.72
CA ARG A 49 6.98 11.82 20.88
C ARG A 49 8.02 10.82 21.40
N SER A 50 7.70 9.52 21.46
CA SER A 50 8.64 8.51 21.92
C SER A 50 9.74 8.27 20.89
N THR A 51 10.99 8.08 21.36
CA THR A 51 12.15 7.68 20.54
C THR A 51 12.61 6.29 20.92
N PRO A 52 11.86 5.22 20.56
CA PRO A 52 12.18 3.87 20.99
C PRO A 52 13.46 3.37 20.32
N LYS A 53 14.37 2.80 21.11
CA LYS A 53 15.54 2.08 20.59
C LYS A 53 15.11 0.66 20.19
N TYR A 54 15.44 0.25 18.97
CA TYR A 54 15.14 -1.07 18.42
C TYR A 54 16.36 -1.97 18.50
N GLN A 55 16.20 -3.14 19.13
CA GLN A 55 17.27 -4.14 19.25
C GLN A 55 17.53 -4.87 17.92
N TYR A 56 16.48 -5.07 17.12
CA TYR A 56 16.54 -5.78 15.84
C TYR A 56 15.99 -4.90 14.70
N PRO A 57 16.80 -3.99 14.14
CA PRO A 57 16.35 -3.10 13.04
C PRO A 57 15.91 -3.87 11.78
N SER A 58 16.43 -5.07 11.55
CA SER A 58 16.05 -5.93 10.42
C SER A 58 14.56 -6.29 10.41
N ILE A 59 13.92 -6.34 11.57
CA ILE A 59 12.47 -6.57 11.66
C ILE A 59 11.72 -5.38 11.04
N LEU A 60 12.17 -4.15 11.27
CA LEU A 60 11.57 -2.97 10.67
C LEU A 60 11.71 -2.99 9.14
N THR A 61 12.90 -3.36 8.64
CA THR A 61 13.13 -3.50 7.19
C THR A 61 12.20 -4.56 6.59
N LEU A 62 12.00 -5.70 7.27
CA LEU A 62 11.05 -6.73 6.81
C LEU A 62 9.63 -6.21 6.76
N LEU A 63 9.21 -5.41 7.76
CA LEU A 63 7.88 -4.80 7.78
C LEU A 63 7.69 -3.75 6.67
N LEU A 64 8.75 -3.08 6.23
CA LEU A 64 8.70 -2.26 5.03
C LEU A 64 8.54 -3.13 3.77
N PHE A 65 9.31 -4.21 3.65
CA PHE A 65 9.31 -5.08 2.46
C PHE A 65 7.96 -5.74 2.21
N ILE A 66 7.22 -6.13 3.27
CA ILE A 66 5.92 -6.80 3.12
C ILE A 66 4.89 -5.96 2.37
N ASN A 67 5.04 -4.63 2.34
CA ASN A 67 4.11 -3.76 1.61
C ASN A 67 4.17 -4.00 0.09
N LEU A 68 5.34 -4.29 -0.49
CA LEU A 68 5.44 -4.49 -1.94
C LEU A 68 4.57 -5.65 -2.45
N PRO A 69 4.66 -6.89 -1.93
CA PRO A 69 3.78 -7.97 -2.36
C PRO A 69 2.30 -7.70 -2.06
N LEU A 70 1.98 -6.99 -0.98
CA LEU A 70 0.61 -6.62 -0.67
C LEU A 70 0.04 -5.61 -1.68
N ILE A 71 0.82 -4.59 -2.06
CA ILE A 71 0.43 -3.62 -3.09
C ILE A 71 0.24 -4.33 -4.43
N PHE A 72 1.17 -5.22 -4.80
CA PHE A 72 1.04 -6.02 -6.02
C PHE A 72 -0.26 -6.83 -6.02
N LEU A 73 -0.58 -7.49 -4.91
CA LEU A 73 -1.84 -8.25 -4.78
C LEU A 73 -3.06 -7.33 -4.86
N LEU A 74 -3.03 -6.16 -4.21
CA LEU A 74 -4.10 -5.16 -4.29
C LEU A 74 -4.35 -4.75 -5.76
N VAL A 75 -3.28 -4.46 -6.51
CA VAL A 75 -3.38 -4.10 -7.94
C VAL A 75 -3.94 -5.26 -8.76
N CYS A 76 -3.47 -6.49 -8.52
CA CYS A 76 -3.99 -7.68 -9.22
C CYS A 76 -5.49 -7.88 -8.97
N ILE A 77 -5.95 -7.80 -7.72
CA ILE A 77 -7.37 -7.93 -7.38
C ILE A 77 -8.17 -6.78 -7.98
N SER A 78 -7.70 -5.53 -7.86
CA SER A 78 -8.40 -4.37 -8.43
C SER A 78 -8.53 -4.47 -9.95
N THR A 79 -7.47 -4.89 -10.63
CA THR A 79 -7.48 -5.09 -12.10
C THR A 79 -8.42 -6.22 -12.50
N TYR A 80 -8.44 -7.33 -11.75
CA TYR A 80 -9.37 -8.43 -11.96
C TYR A 80 -10.82 -7.96 -11.80
N MET A 81 -11.12 -7.19 -10.75
CA MET A 81 -12.47 -6.69 -10.48
C MET A 81 -12.94 -5.67 -11.52
N ALA A 82 -12.02 -4.89 -12.11
CA ALA A 82 -12.32 -3.93 -13.17
C ALA A 82 -12.39 -4.56 -14.57
N GLY A 83 -11.78 -5.74 -14.76
CA GLY A 83 -11.67 -6.41 -16.05
C GLY A 83 -12.79 -7.42 -16.33
N ASN A 84 -12.79 -7.94 -17.57
CA ASN A 84 -13.73 -8.98 -18.01
C ASN A 84 -13.05 -10.33 -18.24
N VAL A 85 -11.79 -10.47 -17.81
CA VAL A 85 -11.00 -11.70 -18.03
C VAL A 85 -11.14 -12.61 -16.81
N SER A 86 -11.49 -13.88 -17.05
CA SER A 86 -11.48 -14.92 -16.01
C SER A 86 -10.05 -15.34 -15.70
N SER A 87 -9.78 -15.60 -14.43
CA SER A 87 -8.52 -16.13 -13.92
C SER A 87 -8.79 -17.27 -12.93
N PRO A 88 -8.97 -18.52 -13.40
CA PRO A 88 -9.33 -19.64 -12.54
C PRO A 88 -8.38 -19.84 -11.36
N ILE A 89 -7.08 -19.59 -11.56
CA ILE A 89 -6.09 -19.71 -10.49
C ILE A 89 -6.36 -18.67 -9.39
N LEU A 90 -6.58 -17.40 -9.76
CA LEU A 90 -6.87 -16.33 -8.81
C LEU A 90 -8.20 -16.58 -8.10
N GLU A 91 -9.25 -16.94 -8.85
CA GLU A 91 -10.60 -17.22 -8.35
C GLU A 91 -10.58 -18.35 -7.31
N GLN A 92 -9.95 -19.49 -7.63
CA GLN A 92 -9.84 -20.62 -6.73
C GLN A 92 -8.97 -20.30 -5.49
N THR A 93 -7.88 -19.54 -5.68
CA THR A 93 -7.01 -19.16 -4.57
C THR A 93 -7.74 -18.25 -3.58
N VAL A 94 -8.44 -17.23 -4.09
CA VAL A 94 -9.20 -16.32 -3.22
C VAL A 94 -10.33 -17.05 -2.53
N LEU A 95 -11.07 -17.90 -3.24
CA LEU A 95 -12.14 -18.72 -2.66
C LEU A 95 -11.62 -19.62 -1.53
N ALA A 96 -10.50 -20.30 -1.74
CA ALA A 96 -9.89 -21.19 -0.74
C ALA A 96 -9.40 -20.45 0.52
N LEU A 97 -8.86 -19.23 0.35
CA LEU A 97 -8.29 -18.47 1.47
C LEU A 97 -9.33 -17.65 2.23
N THR A 98 -10.38 -17.18 1.57
CA THR A 98 -11.31 -16.19 2.14
C THR A 98 -12.76 -16.63 2.16
N GLY A 99 -13.11 -17.68 1.42
CA GLY A 99 -14.49 -18.08 1.19
C GLY A 99 -15.26 -17.16 0.21
N LEU A 100 -14.59 -16.17 -0.42
CA LEU A 100 -15.21 -15.26 -1.38
C LEU A 100 -15.07 -15.79 -2.80
N ASP A 101 -16.20 -15.91 -3.50
CA ASP A 101 -16.22 -16.12 -4.95
C ASP A 101 -16.09 -14.77 -5.67
N ILE A 102 -14.86 -14.42 -6.06
CA ILE A 102 -14.58 -13.13 -6.70
C ILE A 102 -15.13 -13.03 -8.13
N ALA A 103 -15.46 -14.11 -8.78
CA ALA A 103 -16.14 -14.07 -10.07
C ALA A 103 -17.59 -13.59 -9.89
N VAL A 104 -18.27 -14.08 -8.85
CA VAL A 104 -19.63 -13.65 -8.51
C VAL A 104 -19.64 -12.19 -8.07
N THR A 105 -18.73 -11.79 -7.18
CA THR A 105 -18.67 -10.39 -6.69
C THR A 105 -18.33 -9.41 -7.78
N ARG A 106 -17.43 -9.78 -8.71
CA ARG A 106 -17.11 -8.97 -9.89
C ARG A 106 -18.33 -8.72 -10.77
N ASN A 107 -19.12 -9.75 -11.06
CA ASN A 107 -20.31 -9.63 -11.90
C ASN A 107 -21.36 -8.65 -11.34
N GLY A 108 -21.38 -8.44 -10.03
CA GLY A 108 -22.24 -7.44 -9.37
C GLY A 108 -21.59 -6.06 -9.22
N THR A 109 -20.36 -5.86 -9.75
CA THR A 109 -19.61 -4.62 -9.61
C THR A 109 -19.81 -3.74 -10.85
N GLU A 110 -20.41 -2.55 -10.65
CA GLU A 110 -20.70 -1.56 -11.68
C GLU A 110 -19.61 -0.47 -11.75
N LEU A 111 -19.65 0.38 -12.77
CA LEU A 111 -18.65 1.44 -13.00
C LEU A 111 -18.46 2.39 -11.80
N TRP A 112 -19.54 2.79 -11.14
CA TRP A 112 -19.44 3.69 -9.98
C TRP A 112 -18.78 3.01 -8.75
N HIS A 113 -18.89 1.68 -8.65
CA HIS A 113 -18.15 0.92 -7.64
C HIS A 113 -16.64 0.95 -7.91
N LEU A 114 -16.25 0.93 -9.20
CA LEU A 114 -14.83 1.00 -9.60
C LEU A 114 -14.19 2.33 -9.16
N ALA A 115 -14.95 3.42 -9.12
CA ALA A 115 -14.45 4.68 -8.56
C ALA A 115 -14.02 4.50 -7.10
N GLY A 116 -14.77 3.74 -6.29
CA GLY A 116 -14.37 3.39 -4.92
C GLY A 116 -13.05 2.63 -4.87
N PHE A 117 -12.80 1.70 -5.82
CA PHE A 117 -11.51 1.00 -5.92
C PHE A 117 -10.35 1.95 -6.23
N VAL A 118 -10.58 2.92 -7.14
CA VAL A 118 -9.56 3.91 -7.51
C VAL A 118 -9.19 4.78 -6.31
N PHE A 119 -10.18 5.32 -5.60
CA PHE A 119 -9.93 6.19 -4.43
C PHE A 119 -9.31 5.42 -3.26
N ALA A 120 -9.91 4.31 -2.85
CA ALA A 120 -9.39 3.51 -1.75
C ALA A 120 -8.03 2.89 -2.08
N GLY A 121 -7.88 2.33 -3.29
CA GLY A 121 -6.62 1.76 -3.77
C GLY A 121 -5.52 2.80 -3.92
N GLY A 122 -5.84 3.99 -4.46
CA GLY A 122 -4.92 5.11 -4.59
C GLY A 122 -4.40 5.58 -3.23
N LEU A 123 -5.27 5.72 -2.23
CA LEU A 123 -4.88 6.10 -0.86
C LEU A 123 -3.98 5.04 -0.22
N LEU A 124 -4.32 3.75 -0.39
CA LEU A 124 -3.49 2.65 0.11
C LEU A 124 -2.13 2.58 -0.58
N ILE A 125 -2.08 2.66 -1.91
CA ILE A 125 -0.83 2.63 -2.67
C ILE A 125 0.01 3.86 -2.31
N GLY A 126 -0.58 5.05 -2.27
CA GLY A 126 0.10 6.26 -1.84
C GLY A 126 0.75 6.11 -0.47
N SER A 127 0.04 5.56 0.51
CA SER A 127 0.57 5.36 1.86
C SER A 127 1.57 4.19 1.95
N ALA A 128 1.23 3.03 1.38
CA ALA A 128 1.99 1.79 1.57
C ALA A 128 3.14 1.61 0.57
N ALA A 129 3.18 2.38 -0.52
CA ALA A 129 4.31 2.40 -1.44
C ALA A 129 5.22 3.62 -1.20
N THR A 130 4.66 4.84 -1.13
CA THR A 130 5.49 6.05 -1.05
C THR A 130 6.30 6.09 0.24
N VAL A 131 5.68 5.91 1.40
CA VAL A 131 6.38 6.04 2.69
C VAL A 131 7.47 4.96 2.85
N PRO A 132 7.18 3.65 2.70
CA PRO A 132 8.23 2.62 2.78
C PRO A 132 9.23 2.71 1.63
N GLY A 133 8.78 3.01 0.42
CA GLY A 133 9.63 3.14 -0.75
C GLY A 133 10.64 4.28 -0.60
N HIS A 134 10.18 5.43 -0.13
CA HIS A 134 11.03 6.58 0.20
C HIS A 134 12.15 6.21 1.19
N GLU A 135 11.83 5.55 2.30
CA GLU A 135 12.81 5.11 3.28
C GLU A 135 13.83 4.14 2.67
N LEU A 136 13.36 3.18 1.89
CA LEU A 136 14.22 2.15 1.30
C LEU A 136 15.18 2.69 0.22
N VAL A 137 14.79 3.68 -0.59
CA VAL A 137 15.68 4.27 -1.61
C VAL A 137 16.82 5.09 -1.01
N HIS A 138 16.70 5.52 0.24
CA HIS A 138 17.82 6.14 0.96
C HIS A 138 18.95 5.15 1.28
N HIS A 139 18.68 3.86 1.31
CA HIS A 139 19.68 2.83 1.61
C HIS A 139 20.53 2.47 0.37
N LYS A 140 21.21 3.44 -0.25
CA LYS A 140 21.99 3.31 -1.50
C LYS A 140 22.99 2.13 -1.54
N LYS A 141 23.55 1.73 -0.38
CA LYS A 141 24.53 0.64 -0.28
C LYS A 141 23.88 -0.75 -0.18
N LYS A 142 22.59 -0.83 0.13
CA LYS A 142 21.85 -2.09 0.28
C LYS A 142 21.03 -2.35 -0.98
N ARG A 143 21.56 -3.16 -1.89
CA ARG A 143 20.94 -3.40 -3.21
C ARG A 143 19.49 -3.86 -3.13
N LEU A 144 19.15 -4.72 -2.15
CA LEU A 144 17.80 -5.23 -1.99
C LEU A 144 16.84 -4.13 -1.50
N ASP A 145 17.24 -3.33 -0.51
CA ASP A 145 16.44 -2.20 -0.01
C ASP A 145 16.14 -1.24 -1.17
N TRP A 146 17.19 -0.88 -1.92
CA TRP A 146 17.07 0.02 -3.07
C TRP A 146 16.18 -0.56 -4.18
N PHE A 147 16.30 -1.86 -4.48
CA PHE A 147 15.43 -2.56 -5.45
C PHE A 147 13.97 -2.52 -5.00
N MET A 148 13.68 -2.92 -3.76
CA MET A 148 12.33 -2.93 -3.20
C MET A 148 11.71 -1.53 -3.18
N GLY A 149 12.49 -0.52 -2.77
CA GLY A 149 12.05 0.87 -2.74
C GLY A 149 11.68 1.40 -4.14
N ASN A 150 12.51 1.15 -5.15
CA ASN A 150 12.20 1.58 -6.53
C ASN A 150 10.95 0.91 -7.09
N TRP A 151 10.72 -0.38 -6.80
CA TRP A 151 9.48 -1.03 -7.20
C TRP A 151 8.25 -0.45 -6.51
N MET A 152 8.36 -0.11 -5.22
CA MET A 152 7.27 0.57 -4.52
C MET A 152 6.98 1.94 -5.16
N MET A 153 8.02 2.74 -5.43
CA MET A 153 7.87 4.03 -6.10
C MET A 153 7.28 3.90 -7.52
N ALA A 154 7.60 2.82 -8.25
CA ALA A 154 7.00 2.56 -9.56
C ALA A 154 5.47 2.35 -9.47
N PHE A 155 4.95 1.77 -8.39
CA PHE A 155 3.51 1.65 -8.17
C PHE A 155 2.80 2.99 -7.93
N THR A 156 3.54 4.04 -7.55
CA THR A 156 3.03 5.41 -7.43
C THR A 156 3.28 6.25 -8.68
N TRP A 157 3.71 5.62 -9.79
CA TRP A 157 4.09 6.28 -11.05
C TRP A 157 5.29 7.21 -10.93
N ASP A 158 6.09 7.06 -9.90
CA ASP A 158 7.29 7.85 -9.64
C ASP A 158 8.56 6.99 -9.66
N SER A 159 8.84 6.39 -10.82
CA SER A 159 9.99 5.52 -11.01
C SER A 159 11.33 6.27 -11.02
N ALA A 160 11.31 7.58 -11.24
CA ALA A 160 12.49 8.44 -11.21
C ALA A 160 12.85 8.93 -9.79
N PHE A 161 11.96 8.74 -8.81
CA PHE A 161 12.06 9.27 -7.45
C PHE A 161 13.44 9.07 -6.80
N ALA A 162 13.99 7.86 -6.87
CA ALA A 162 15.28 7.55 -6.24
C ALA A 162 16.42 8.42 -6.79
N ILE A 163 16.36 8.81 -8.07
CA ILE A 163 17.37 9.65 -8.71
C ILE A 163 17.10 11.12 -8.37
N GLU A 164 15.87 11.58 -8.62
CA GLU A 164 15.51 12.98 -8.44
C GLU A 164 15.56 13.40 -6.97
N HIS A 165 15.01 12.58 -6.08
CA HIS A 165 14.97 12.88 -4.66
C HIS A 165 16.32 12.70 -3.98
N VAL A 166 16.98 11.55 -4.17
CA VAL A 166 18.17 11.20 -3.39
C VAL A 166 19.45 11.78 -4.00
N GLN A 167 19.51 11.95 -5.32
CA GLN A 167 20.69 12.49 -6.01
C GLN A 167 20.51 13.94 -6.47
N GLY A 168 19.27 14.38 -6.70
CA GLY A 168 18.91 15.75 -7.05
C GLY A 168 18.63 16.58 -5.79
N HIS A 169 17.40 16.47 -5.26
CA HIS A 169 16.91 17.29 -4.16
C HIS A 169 17.82 17.26 -2.91
N HIS A 170 18.15 16.09 -2.36
CA HIS A 170 19.01 16.03 -1.16
C HIS A 170 20.43 16.58 -1.36
N LYS A 171 20.92 16.64 -2.60
CA LYS A 171 22.20 17.25 -2.91
C LYS A 171 22.11 18.77 -3.04
N ASN A 172 20.98 19.26 -3.49
CA ASN A 172 20.78 20.65 -3.88
C ASN A 172 19.82 21.41 -2.97
N VAL A 173 19.28 20.78 -1.94
CA VAL A 173 18.31 21.38 -1.03
C VAL A 173 18.81 22.73 -0.47
N GLY A 174 18.00 23.76 -0.66
CA GLY A 174 18.33 25.13 -0.25
C GLY A 174 19.22 25.90 -1.25
N LEU A 175 19.58 25.32 -2.41
CA LEU A 175 20.24 26.01 -3.50
C LEU A 175 19.21 26.48 -4.54
N SER A 176 19.58 27.50 -5.33
CA SER A 176 18.74 27.99 -6.42
C SER A 176 18.56 26.99 -7.58
N SER A 177 19.27 25.87 -7.55
CA SER A 177 19.22 24.78 -8.53
C SER A 177 18.37 23.59 -8.09
N ASP A 178 17.68 23.67 -6.95
CA ASP A 178 16.80 22.62 -6.45
C ASP A 178 15.42 22.62 -7.14
#